data_09544261b90374b45c5b211516c4f4ba
#
_entry.id   09544261b90374b45c5b211516c4f4ba
#
_cell.length_a   1.000
_cell.length_b   1.000
_cell.length_c   1.000
_cell.angle_alpha   90.00
_cell.angle_beta   90.00
_cell.angle_gamma   90.00
#
_symmetry.space_group_name_H-M   'P 1'
#
loop_
_entity.id
_entity.type
_entity.pdbx_description
1 polymer ?
#
loop_
_entity_poly.entity_id
_entity_poly.type
_entity_poly.pdbx_seq_one_letter_code
_entity_poly.pdbx_strand_id
1 'polypeptide(L)'
;MSSIFATGVSGTIGRHFKNQVFPINHDLRNSELINFPHIKVGDSILHAAAVVGPKIVSEDLITSHKVNVQASKMLAQFARDNGISRFVYVSTSHVYARSNSLLTEQSPTGPNNVYAEQKLEAEGEISSVFRDCPEKLCIVRVFSVLDWDVADFTLGGGIKKLISNNSNFTLNFGDDIRDFLTPRLIANALVSISNEALLTGIINLSTGTGLTVKDAARIMLEGSGYKLPVDRIVSGNSDYPYVVGDNSKLKAALPDLNLKWIPSRLLNPST
;
A
#
# COMPACT_ATOMS: atom_id res chain seq x y z
N MET A 1 8.35 -2.31 -26.44
CA MET A 1 7.81 -2.67 -25.11
C MET A 1 7.37 -1.39 -24.44
N SER A 2 6.21 -1.38 -23.82
CA SER A 2 5.74 -0.26 -23.00
C SER A 2 6.59 -0.14 -21.74
N SER A 3 6.95 1.08 -21.37
CA SER A 3 7.69 1.35 -20.13
C SER A 3 6.72 1.62 -18.99
N ILE A 4 7.12 1.28 -17.75
CA ILE A 4 6.40 1.65 -16.54
C ILE A 4 7.10 2.85 -15.92
N PHE A 5 6.41 3.96 -15.80
CA PHE A 5 6.88 5.14 -15.08
C PHE A 5 6.25 5.18 -13.69
N ALA A 6 7.03 5.42 -12.65
CA ALA A 6 6.53 5.35 -11.27
C ALA A 6 6.84 6.58 -10.44
N THR A 7 5.86 7.04 -9.66
CA THR A 7 6.06 7.97 -8.56
C THR A 7 6.34 7.21 -7.26
N GLY A 8 6.91 7.88 -6.26
CA GLY A 8 7.14 7.30 -4.93
C GLY A 8 8.25 6.24 -4.88
N VAL A 9 9.18 6.25 -5.84
CA VAL A 9 10.27 5.28 -5.97
C VAL A 9 11.25 5.28 -4.78
N SER A 10 11.33 6.37 -4.02
CA SER A 10 12.14 6.47 -2.79
C SER A 10 11.42 6.00 -1.52
N GLY A 11 10.10 5.73 -1.61
CA GLY A 11 9.30 5.30 -0.47
C GLY A 11 9.53 3.84 -0.07
N THR A 12 8.88 3.42 1.03
CA THR A 12 8.99 2.06 1.60
C THR A 12 8.76 0.95 0.56
N ILE A 13 7.77 1.10 -0.32
CA ILE A 13 7.48 0.14 -1.39
C ILE A 13 8.36 0.43 -2.61
N GLY A 14 8.43 1.70 -3.02
CA GLY A 14 9.01 2.12 -4.28
C GLY A 14 10.50 1.78 -4.44
N ARG A 15 11.28 1.82 -3.38
CA ARG A 15 12.71 1.42 -3.40
C ARG A 15 12.93 -0.05 -3.81
N HIS A 16 11.89 -0.88 -3.79
CA HIS A 16 11.93 -2.27 -4.22
C HIS A 16 11.54 -2.46 -5.70
N PHE A 17 11.15 -1.41 -6.42
CA PHE A 17 10.89 -1.50 -7.86
C PHE A 17 12.17 -1.79 -8.67
N LYS A 18 13.35 -1.45 -8.13
CA LYS A 18 14.66 -1.65 -8.77
C LYS A 18 14.67 -1.05 -10.20
N ASN A 19 15.22 -1.80 -11.17
CA ASN A 19 15.31 -1.41 -12.59
C ASN A 19 14.05 -1.75 -13.41
N GLN A 20 12.93 -2.06 -12.75
CA GLN A 20 11.69 -2.46 -13.43
C GLN A 20 10.81 -1.28 -13.82
N VAL A 21 11.09 -0.09 -13.28
CA VAL A 21 10.35 1.14 -13.56
C VAL A 21 11.28 2.31 -13.81
N PHE A 22 10.79 3.31 -14.53
CA PHE A 22 11.45 4.61 -14.67
C PHE A 22 10.88 5.59 -13.63
N PRO A 23 11.72 6.31 -12.87
CA PRO A 23 11.21 7.21 -11.84
C PRO A 23 10.57 8.46 -12.44
N ILE A 24 9.41 8.83 -11.91
CA ILE A 24 8.84 10.16 -12.08
C ILE A 24 9.33 11.02 -10.91
N ASN A 25 10.38 11.81 -11.15
CA ASN A 25 10.97 12.71 -10.17
C ASN A 25 10.26 14.07 -10.24
N HIS A 26 9.11 14.18 -9.59
CA HIS A 26 8.33 15.40 -9.50
C HIS A 26 7.90 15.64 -8.05
N ASP A 27 8.03 16.89 -7.59
CA ASP A 27 7.49 17.26 -6.29
C ASP A 27 5.96 17.46 -6.39
N LEU A 28 5.22 16.47 -5.95
CA LEU A 28 3.76 16.49 -5.97
C LEU A 28 3.12 17.60 -5.11
N ARG A 29 3.89 18.26 -4.23
CA ARG A 29 3.44 19.46 -3.53
C ARG A 29 3.32 20.65 -4.46
N ASN A 30 4.05 20.61 -5.59
CA ASN A 30 4.02 21.64 -6.62
C ASN A 30 3.30 21.09 -7.87
N SER A 31 1.98 21.01 -7.78
CA SER A 31 1.12 20.34 -8.78
C SER A 31 0.79 21.19 -10.02
N GLU A 32 1.31 22.43 -10.13
CA GLU A 32 0.86 23.37 -11.17
C GLU A 32 1.26 23.01 -12.59
N LEU A 33 2.29 22.14 -12.80
CA LEU A 33 2.75 21.76 -14.14
C LEU A 33 3.20 20.29 -14.16
N ILE A 34 2.24 19.36 -14.26
CA ILE A 34 2.57 17.96 -14.57
C ILE A 34 2.79 17.85 -16.07
N ASN A 35 4.06 17.86 -16.47
CA ASN A 35 4.46 17.60 -17.85
C ASN A 35 5.69 16.68 -17.87
N PHE A 36 5.52 15.52 -18.50
CA PHE A 36 6.56 14.50 -18.62
C PHE A 36 6.76 14.13 -20.09
N PRO A 37 7.50 14.93 -20.87
CA PRO A 37 7.60 14.77 -22.32
C PRO A 37 8.28 13.47 -22.76
N HIS A 38 8.93 12.76 -21.87
CA HIS A 38 9.55 11.46 -22.11
C HIS A 38 8.58 10.27 -21.94
N ILE A 39 7.40 10.49 -21.34
CA ILE A 39 6.35 9.48 -21.24
C ILE A 39 5.52 9.52 -22.53
N LYS A 40 5.36 8.37 -23.16
CA LYS A 40 4.77 8.26 -24.50
C LYS A 40 3.45 7.49 -24.48
N VAL A 41 2.71 7.65 -25.57
CA VAL A 41 1.52 6.82 -25.84
C VAL A 41 1.89 5.33 -25.71
N GLY A 42 1.08 4.58 -25.01
CA GLY A 42 1.30 3.15 -24.76
C GLY A 42 2.12 2.81 -23.52
N ASP A 43 2.78 3.77 -22.87
CA ASP A 43 3.43 3.55 -21.58
C ASP A 43 2.42 3.37 -20.44
N SER A 44 2.89 2.94 -19.28
CA SER A 44 2.08 2.77 -18.06
C SER A 44 2.58 3.71 -16.96
N ILE A 45 1.67 4.21 -16.14
CA ILE A 45 2.00 4.99 -14.94
C ILE A 45 1.57 4.22 -13.69
N LEU A 46 2.54 4.00 -12.78
CA LEU A 46 2.34 3.44 -11.45
C LEU A 46 2.47 4.54 -10.39
N HIS A 47 1.35 4.97 -9.83
CA HIS A 47 1.31 6.05 -8.85
C HIS A 47 1.33 5.51 -7.42
N ALA A 48 2.52 5.47 -6.81
CA ALA A 48 2.74 4.98 -5.43
C ALA A 48 3.15 6.08 -4.44
N ALA A 49 3.33 7.32 -4.89
CA ALA A 49 3.64 8.43 -4.01
C ALA A 49 2.42 8.87 -3.20
N ALA A 50 2.62 9.08 -1.91
CA ALA A 50 1.63 9.65 -1.00
C ALA A 50 2.30 10.18 0.27
N VAL A 51 1.66 11.12 0.94
CA VAL A 51 1.90 11.40 2.36
C VAL A 51 1.17 10.32 3.15
N VAL A 52 1.91 9.51 3.90
CA VAL A 52 1.36 8.34 4.61
C VAL A 52 1.49 8.48 6.12
N GLY A 53 0.59 7.79 6.84
CA GLY A 53 0.54 7.81 8.31
C GLY A 53 -0.51 8.78 8.84
N PRO A 54 -1.49 8.28 9.61
CA PRO A 54 -2.62 9.09 10.07
C PRO A 54 -2.18 10.36 10.83
N LYS A 55 -1.17 10.26 11.67
CA LYS A 55 -0.63 11.40 12.42
C LYS A 55 0.00 12.44 11.49
N ILE A 56 0.87 12.03 10.57
CA ILE A 56 1.56 12.93 9.62
C ILE A 56 0.53 13.67 8.75
N VAL A 57 -0.48 12.94 8.26
CA VAL A 57 -1.56 13.51 7.45
C VAL A 57 -2.39 14.52 8.25
N SER A 58 -2.70 14.24 9.54
CA SER A 58 -3.47 15.13 10.40
C SER A 58 -2.71 16.38 10.84
N GLU A 59 -1.39 16.34 10.90
CA GLU A 59 -0.54 17.50 11.25
C GLU A 59 -0.48 18.56 10.13
N ASP A 60 -0.62 18.14 8.85
CA ASP A 60 -0.69 19.07 7.71
C ASP A 60 -1.72 18.59 6.68
N LEU A 61 -2.98 18.89 6.96
CA LEU A 61 -4.12 18.50 6.11
C LEU A 61 -4.07 19.14 4.72
N ILE A 62 -3.58 20.35 4.61
CA ILE A 62 -3.53 21.08 3.34
C ILE A 62 -2.51 20.43 2.42
N THR A 63 -1.29 20.25 2.88
CA THR A 63 -0.23 19.63 2.06
C THR A 63 -0.55 18.16 1.78
N SER A 64 -1.04 17.41 2.75
CA SER A 64 -1.38 16.00 2.54
C SER A 64 -2.52 15.83 1.53
N HIS A 65 -3.58 16.64 1.60
CA HIS A 65 -4.67 16.61 0.62
C HIS A 65 -4.19 17.01 -0.79
N LYS A 66 -3.33 18.05 -0.87
CA LYS A 66 -2.73 18.47 -2.14
C LYS A 66 -1.96 17.33 -2.81
N VAL A 67 -1.16 16.58 -2.03
CA VAL A 67 -0.37 15.44 -2.55
C VAL A 67 -1.25 14.22 -2.82
N ASN A 68 -2.07 13.81 -1.83
CA ASN A 68 -2.79 12.55 -1.89
C ASN A 68 -3.99 12.58 -2.83
N VAL A 69 -4.64 13.74 -3.01
CA VAL A 69 -5.86 13.88 -3.80
C VAL A 69 -5.61 14.68 -5.07
N GLN A 70 -5.24 15.96 -4.94
CA GLN A 70 -5.16 16.86 -6.10
C GLN A 70 -4.08 16.44 -7.09
N ALA A 71 -2.85 16.16 -6.62
CA ALA A 71 -1.76 15.74 -7.50
C ALA A 71 -2.03 14.35 -8.11
N SER A 72 -2.70 13.45 -7.39
CA SER A 72 -3.12 12.14 -7.91
C SER A 72 -4.11 12.29 -9.07
N LYS A 73 -5.11 13.19 -8.92
CA LYS A 73 -6.06 13.54 -10.00
C LYS A 73 -5.36 14.13 -11.20
N MET A 74 -4.45 15.09 -10.98
CA MET A 74 -3.71 15.76 -12.07
C MET A 74 -2.82 14.78 -12.83
N LEU A 75 -2.16 13.85 -12.13
CA LEU A 75 -1.36 12.81 -12.79
C LEU A 75 -2.25 11.85 -13.60
N ALA A 76 -3.43 11.53 -13.11
CA ALA A 76 -4.42 10.73 -13.83
C ALA A 76 -4.92 11.46 -15.09
N GLN A 77 -5.21 12.77 -15.02
CA GLN A 77 -5.56 13.60 -16.18
C GLN A 77 -4.42 13.61 -17.22
N PHE A 78 -3.18 13.86 -16.76
CA PHE A 78 -2.01 13.78 -17.65
C PHE A 78 -1.94 12.41 -18.35
N ALA A 79 -2.11 11.32 -17.59
CA ALA A 79 -2.07 9.97 -18.17
C ALA A 79 -3.13 9.76 -19.25
N ARG A 80 -4.38 10.15 -18.99
CA ARG A 80 -5.48 10.04 -19.95
C ARG A 80 -5.22 10.88 -21.19
N ASP A 81 -4.84 12.14 -21.03
CA ASP A 81 -4.71 13.13 -22.12
C ASP A 81 -3.50 12.81 -23.02
N ASN A 82 -2.49 12.12 -22.50
CA ASN A 82 -1.32 11.67 -23.25
C ASN A 82 -1.40 10.22 -23.76
N GLY A 83 -2.57 9.61 -23.74
CA GLY A 83 -2.79 8.29 -24.32
C GLY A 83 -2.03 7.15 -23.62
N ILE A 84 -1.79 7.28 -22.33
CA ILE A 84 -1.16 6.23 -21.51
C ILE A 84 -2.02 4.97 -21.55
N SER A 85 -1.38 3.81 -21.70
CA SER A 85 -2.10 2.54 -21.83
C SER A 85 -2.70 2.08 -20.51
N ARG A 86 -2.07 2.42 -19.38
CA ARG A 86 -2.48 1.95 -18.07
C ARG A 86 -2.09 2.91 -16.94
N PHE A 87 -3.03 3.19 -16.07
CA PHE A 87 -2.81 3.95 -14.83
C PHE A 87 -3.09 3.04 -13.63
N VAL A 88 -2.06 2.77 -12.84
CA VAL A 88 -2.15 1.98 -11.61
C VAL A 88 -2.01 2.89 -10.41
N TYR A 89 -3.07 3.01 -9.61
CA TYR A 89 -3.09 3.82 -8.40
C TYR A 89 -2.97 2.94 -7.15
N VAL A 90 -1.97 3.23 -6.32
CA VAL A 90 -1.77 2.51 -5.06
C VAL A 90 -2.63 3.14 -3.97
N SER A 91 -3.70 2.46 -3.60
CA SER A 91 -4.61 2.79 -2.49
C SER A 91 -4.31 1.91 -1.27
N THR A 92 -5.24 1.81 -0.34
CA THR A 92 -5.07 1.14 0.95
C THR A 92 -6.33 0.37 1.36
N SER A 93 -6.17 -0.73 2.09
CA SER A 93 -7.29 -1.44 2.74
C SER A 93 -7.99 -0.62 3.83
N HIS A 94 -7.37 0.45 4.32
CA HIS A 94 -7.98 1.34 5.32
C HIS A 94 -9.21 2.11 4.82
N VAL A 95 -9.49 2.09 3.51
CA VAL A 95 -10.73 2.65 2.94
C VAL A 95 -11.97 1.81 3.24
N TYR A 96 -11.81 0.54 3.60
CA TYR A 96 -12.93 -0.34 3.92
C TYR A 96 -13.55 0.00 5.27
N ALA A 97 -14.87 -0.20 5.36
CA ALA A 97 -15.59 -0.19 6.62
C ALA A 97 -15.18 -1.39 7.49
N ARG A 98 -15.47 -1.27 8.79
CA ARG A 98 -15.29 -2.38 9.74
C ARG A 98 -16.00 -3.63 9.24
N SER A 99 -15.31 -4.78 9.32
CA SER A 99 -15.83 -6.08 8.94
C SER A 99 -15.32 -7.16 9.91
N ASN A 100 -16.03 -8.27 9.98
CA ASN A 100 -15.60 -9.49 10.66
C ASN A 100 -15.42 -10.65 9.65
N SER A 101 -15.42 -10.36 8.35
CA SER A 101 -15.25 -11.31 7.26
C SER A 101 -14.24 -10.81 6.24
N LEU A 102 -13.82 -11.67 5.32
CA LEU A 102 -12.94 -11.30 4.22
C LEU A 102 -13.46 -10.08 3.46
N LEU A 103 -12.57 -9.13 3.22
CA LEU A 103 -12.84 -7.91 2.48
C LEU A 103 -12.67 -8.17 0.99
N THR A 104 -13.75 -8.12 0.24
CA THR A 104 -13.74 -8.16 -1.23
C THR A 104 -13.66 -6.74 -1.78
N GLU A 105 -13.40 -6.59 -3.08
CA GLU A 105 -13.41 -5.27 -3.74
C GLU A 105 -14.79 -4.59 -3.72
N GLN A 106 -15.86 -5.35 -3.48
CA GLN A 106 -17.25 -4.88 -3.32
C GLN A 106 -17.64 -4.59 -1.87
N SER A 107 -16.77 -4.89 -0.91
CA SER A 107 -17.04 -4.59 0.50
C SER A 107 -17.26 -3.09 0.71
N PRO A 108 -18.19 -2.70 1.60
CA PRO A 108 -18.46 -1.30 1.87
C PRO A 108 -17.22 -0.52 2.28
N THR A 109 -17.14 0.74 1.86
CA THR A 109 -16.13 1.68 2.31
C THR A 109 -16.63 2.47 3.51
N GLY A 110 -15.71 2.79 4.43
CA GLY A 110 -15.97 3.55 5.65
C GLY A 110 -14.64 3.86 6.32
N PRO A 111 -13.86 4.79 5.75
CA PRO A 111 -12.53 5.13 6.27
C PRO A 111 -12.61 5.62 7.71
N ASN A 112 -11.66 5.23 8.54
CA ASN A 112 -11.62 5.57 9.97
C ASN A 112 -10.57 6.61 10.34
N ASN A 113 -9.89 7.17 9.35
CA ASN A 113 -8.88 8.21 9.56
C ASN A 113 -8.70 9.05 8.30
N VAL A 114 -8.18 10.25 8.48
CA VAL A 114 -8.03 11.25 7.40
C VAL A 114 -7.17 10.75 6.23
N TYR A 115 -6.14 9.94 6.49
CA TYR A 115 -5.36 9.33 5.42
C TYR A 115 -6.22 8.43 4.52
N ALA A 116 -7.03 7.57 5.13
CA ALA A 116 -7.93 6.69 4.39
C ALA A 116 -9.05 7.46 3.67
N GLU A 117 -9.55 8.55 4.27
CA GLU A 117 -10.52 9.46 3.63
C GLU A 117 -9.91 10.08 2.37
N GLN A 118 -8.70 10.65 2.45
CA GLN A 118 -8.00 11.21 1.30
C GLN A 118 -7.71 10.15 0.22
N LYS A 119 -7.36 8.92 0.61
CA LYS A 119 -7.15 7.82 -0.36
C LYS A 119 -8.45 7.44 -1.08
N LEU A 120 -9.56 7.36 -0.36
CA LEU A 120 -10.88 7.07 -0.94
C LEU A 120 -11.37 8.20 -1.85
N GLU A 121 -11.18 9.46 -1.45
CA GLU A 121 -11.47 10.63 -2.28
C GLU A 121 -10.68 10.58 -3.58
N ALA A 122 -9.38 10.29 -3.50
CA ALA A 122 -8.53 10.16 -4.69
C ALA A 122 -8.97 9.00 -5.60
N GLU A 123 -9.42 7.86 -5.06
CA GLU A 123 -10.02 6.77 -5.85
C GLU A 123 -11.20 7.29 -6.69
N GLY A 124 -12.09 8.09 -6.08
CA GLY A 124 -13.25 8.69 -6.75
C GLY A 124 -12.85 9.70 -7.84
N GLU A 125 -11.92 10.60 -7.53
CA GLU A 125 -11.43 11.61 -8.47
C GLU A 125 -10.73 10.97 -9.68
N ILE A 126 -9.87 9.98 -9.45
CA ILE A 126 -9.18 9.24 -10.53
C ILE A 126 -10.18 8.44 -11.37
N SER A 127 -11.14 7.77 -10.73
CA SER A 127 -12.19 7.03 -11.45
C SER A 127 -13.02 7.94 -12.35
N SER A 128 -13.29 9.16 -11.91
CA SER A 128 -13.99 10.17 -12.70
C SER A 128 -13.19 10.59 -13.94
N VAL A 129 -11.87 10.68 -13.83
CA VAL A 129 -10.97 10.97 -14.96
C VAL A 129 -11.02 9.86 -16.01
N PHE A 130 -11.06 8.60 -15.60
CA PHE A 130 -11.07 7.44 -16.51
C PHE A 130 -12.48 6.91 -16.82
N ARG A 131 -13.54 7.70 -16.58
CA ARG A 131 -14.93 7.27 -16.81
C ARG A 131 -15.18 6.70 -18.22
N ASP A 132 -14.59 7.33 -19.23
CA ASP A 132 -14.78 6.96 -20.65
C ASP A 132 -13.78 5.86 -21.11
N CYS A 133 -12.82 5.46 -20.28
CA CYS A 133 -11.84 4.41 -20.57
C CYS A 133 -11.45 3.64 -19.29
N PRO A 134 -12.44 3.04 -18.57
CA PRO A 134 -12.21 2.40 -17.28
C PRO A 134 -11.27 1.18 -17.36
N GLU A 135 -11.11 0.58 -18.55
CA GLU A 135 -10.18 -0.51 -18.80
C GLU A 135 -8.71 -0.10 -18.62
N LYS A 136 -8.40 1.19 -18.66
CA LYS A 136 -7.04 1.71 -18.44
C LYS A 136 -6.71 1.93 -16.97
N LEU A 137 -7.70 1.88 -16.08
CA LEU A 137 -7.52 2.16 -14.66
C LEU A 137 -7.45 0.88 -13.84
N CYS A 138 -6.46 0.82 -12.95
CA CYS A 138 -6.38 -0.16 -11.88
C CYS A 138 -6.12 0.54 -10.54
N ILE A 139 -7.01 0.37 -9.57
CA ILE A 139 -6.88 0.87 -8.21
C ILE A 139 -6.50 -0.30 -7.31
N VAL A 140 -5.31 -0.27 -6.74
CA VAL A 140 -4.78 -1.38 -5.93
C VAL A 140 -4.86 -1.01 -4.44
N ARG A 141 -5.79 -1.64 -3.73
CA ARG A 141 -5.93 -1.51 -2.27
C ARG A 141 -4.95 -2.45 -1.59
N VAL A 142 -3.84 -1.88 -1.12
CA VAL A 142 -2.77 -2.64 -0.45
C VAL A 142 -3.16 -2.88 1.01
N PHE A 143 -3.00 -4.12 1.46
CA PHE A 143 -3.22 -4.53 2.85
C PHE A 143 -2.01 -4.21 3.73
N SER A 144 -1.94 -4.79 4.93
CA SER A 144 -0.96 -4.36 5.94
C SER A 144 0.48 -4.62 5.51
N VAL A 145 1.34 -3.63 5.71
CA VAL A 145 2.77 -3.73 5.38
C VAL A 145 3.56 -4.14 6.61
N LEU A 146 4.37 -5.19 6.48
CA LEU A 146 5.23 -5.70 7.54
C LEU A 146 6.65 -5.94 7.04
N ASP A 147 7.61 -5.25 7.63
CA ASP A 147 9.05 -5.41 7.39
C ASP A 147 9.83 -4.73 8.52
N TRP A 148 11.14 -4.97 8.58
CA TRP A 148 12.05 -4.25 9.46
C TRP A 148 12.28 -2.81 9.01
N ASP A 149 12.41 -2.60 7.71
CA ASP A 149 12.70 -1.29 7.14
C ASP A 149 11.41 -0.57 6.68
N VAL A 150 10.59 -0.23 7.64
CA VAL A 150 9.32 0.48 7.48
C VAL A 150 9.23 1.67 8.43
N ALA A 151 8.25 2.53 8.19
CA ALA A 151 8.02 3.72 9.01
C ALA A 151 7.63 3.38 10.46
N ASP A 152 7.99 4.25 11.38
CA ASP A 152 7.82 4.09 12.83
C ASP A 152 6.38 3.94 13.32
N PHE A 153 5.41 4.37 12.53
CA PHE A 153 3.99 4.25 12.84
C PHE A 153 3.38 2.89 12.44
N THR A 154 4.14 2.03 11.79
CA THR A 154 3.72 0.67 11.40
C THR A 154 4.02 -0.33 12.52
N LEU A 155 3.48 -1.56 12.40
CA LEU A 155 3.80 -2.65 13.33
C LEU A 155 5.31 -2.92 13.37
N GLY A 156 5.99 -2.99 12.23
CA GLY A 156 7.45 -3.19 12.18
C GLY A 156 8.22 -2.07 12.88
N GLY A 157 7.80 -0.81 12.71
CA GLY A 157 8.34 0.32 13.45
C GLY A 157 8.11 0.22 14.96
N GLY A 158 6.92 -0.21 15.37
CA GLY A 158 6.59 -0.49 16.78
C GLY A 158 7.49 -1.58 17.37
N ILE A 159 7.72 -2.67 16.65
CA ILE A 159 8.62 -3.75 17.07
C ILE A 159 10.07 -3.24 17.22
N LYS A 160 10.56 -2.41 16.29
CA LYS A 160 11.87 -1.77 16.45
C LYS A 160 11.99 -0.96 17.74
N LYS A 161 10.94 -0.24 18.10
CA LYS A 161 10.88 0.51 19.39
C LYS A 161 10.87 -0.41 20.61
N LEU A 162 10.17 -1.54 20.54
CA LEU A 162 10.24 -2.55 21.61
C LEU A 162 11.67 -3.06 21.84
N ILE A 163 12.44 -3.21 20.78
CA ILE A 163 13.83 -3.70 20.85
C ILE A 163 14.79 -2.61 21.32
N SER A 164 14.72 -1.43 20.72
CA SER A 164 15.72 -0.35 20.92
C SER A 164 15.59 0.38 22.25
N ASN A 165 14.39 0.49 22.77
CA ASN A 165 14.13 1.23 24.01
C ASN A 165 13.83 0.24 25.13
N ASN A 166 14.74 -0.12 25.98
CA ASN A 166 14.52 -0.82 27.25
C ASN A 166 13.36 -0.25 28.10
N SER A 167 12.54 0.62 27.56
CA SER A 167 11.48 1.40 28.18
C SER A 167 10.10 0.88 27.79
N ASN A 168 9.14 1.17 28.58
CA ASN A 168 7.71 1.00 28.67
C ASN A 168 6.85 1.04 27.38
N PHE A 169 7.41 0.82 26.17
CA PHE A 169 6.62 0.75 24.95
C PHE A 169 5.83 -0.56 24.92
N THR A 170 4.53 -0.47 24.70
CA THR A 170 3.63 -1.61 24.53
C THR A 170 3.03 -1.64 23.14
N LEU A 171 2.88 -2.82 22.56
CA LEU A 171 2.05 -3.03 21.38
C LEU A 171 0.63 -3.33 21.85
N ASN A 172 -0.29 -2.41 21.57
CA ASN A 172 -1.70 -2.61 21.84
C ASN A 172 -2.38 -3.41 20.72
N PHE A 173 -3.57 -3.95 21.03
CA PHE A 173 -4.41 -4.66 20.07
C PHE A 173 -3.75 -5.92 19.48
N GLY A 174 -3.08 -6.69 20.35
CA GLY A 174 -2.37 -7.91 19.96
C GLY A 174 -3.24 -8.97 19.30
N ASP A 175 -4.54 -8.96 19.57
CA ASP A 175 -5.51 -9.93 19.04
C ASP A 175 -6.13 -9.48 17.69
N ASP A 176 -5.82 -8.26 17.20
CA ASP A 176 -6.23 -7.82 15.86
C ASP A 176 -5.64 -8.72 14.79
N ILE A 177 -6.47 -9.09 13.82
CA ILE A 177 -6.07 -9.91 12.67
C ILE A 177 -5.82 -9.03 11.46
N ARG A 178 -4.66 -9.17 10.86
CA ARG A 178 -4.22 -8.42 9.69
C ARG A 178 -3.67 -9.34 8.61
N ASP A 179 -3.81 -8.93 7.37
CA ASP A 179 -3.20 -9.56 6.21
C ASP A 179 -1.91 -8.81 5.88
N PHE A 180 -0.78 -9.47 6.08
CA PHE A 180 0.54 -8.84 5.99
C PHE A 180 1.26 -9.17 4.69
N LEU A 181 1.88 -8.16 4.11
CA LEU A 181 2.73 -8.23 2.92
C LEU A 181 4.06 -7.51 3.19
N THR A 182 5.15 -8.01 2.61
CA THR A 182 6.41 -7.26 2.63
C THR A 182 6.43 -6.20 1.53
N PRO A 183 7.16 -5.07 1.71
CA PRO A 183 7.32 -4.06 0.66
C PRO A 183 7.80 -4.64 -0.67
N ARG A 184 8.68 -5.64 -0.64
CA ARG A 184 9.19 -6.32 -1.83
C ARG A 184 8.10 -7.11 -2.57
N LEU A 185 7.25 -7.83 -1.83
CA LEU A 185 6.11 -8.55 -2.42
C LEU A 185 5.14 -7.57 -3.07
N ILE A 186 4.83 -6.47 -2.38
CA ILE A 186 3.97 -5.41 -2.90
C ILE A 186 4.56 -4.81 -4.18
N ALA A 187 5.84 -4.46 -4.18
CA ALA A 187 6.51 -3.87 -5.34
C ALA A 187 6.48 -4.81 -6.56
N ASN A 188 6.81 -6.09 -6.38
CA ASN A 188 6.76 -7.08 -7.46
C ASN A 188 5.32 -7.24 -7.99
N ALA A 189 4.32 -7.31 -7.10
CA ALA A 189 2.92 -7.41 -7.49
C ALA A 189 2.46 -6.18 -8.28
N LEU A 190 2.81 -4.97 -7.84
CA LEU A 190 2.46 -3.73 -8.53
C LEU A 190 3.05 -3.65 -9.94
N VAL A 191 4.30 -4.10 -10.13
CA VAL A 191 4.91 -4.19 -11.46
C VAL A 191 4.18 -5.22 -12.33
N SER A 192 3.87 -6.41 -11.80
CA SER A 192 3.08 -7.43 -12.52
C SER A 192 1.70 -6.90 -12.90
N ILE A 193 1.00 -6.24 -11.97
CA ILE A 193 -0.30 -5.60 -12.22
C ILE A 193 -0.18 -4.52 -13.30
N SER A 194 0.91 -3.75 -13.32
CA SER A 194 1.12 -2.70 -14.33
C SER A 194 1.31 -3.25 -15.74
N ASN A 195 1.74 -4.51 -15.87
CA ASN A 195 1.90 -5.21 -17.14
C ASN A 195 0.67 -6.05 -17.54
N GLU A 196 -0.31 -6.23 -16.63
CA GLU A 196 -1.49 -7.08 -16.87
C GLU A 196 -2.70 -6.24 -17.32
N ALA A 197 -2.92 -6.17 -18.62
CA ALA A 197 -3.96 -5.33 -19.21
C ALA A 197 -5.40 -5.73 -18.81
N LEU A 198 -5.63 -7.02 -18.53
CA LEU A 198 -6.96 -7.52 -18.20
C LEU A 198 -7.37 -7.23 -16.75
N LEU A 199 -6.43 -6.85 -15.90
CA LEU A 199 -6.69 -6.59 -14.48
C LEU A 199 -7.07 -5.12 -14.25
N THR A 200 -8.34 -4.81 -14.26
CA THR A 200 -8.88 -3.45 -14.22
C THR A 200 -9.79 -3.19 -13.01
N GLY A 201 -10.08 -1.91 -12.75
CA GLY A 201 -10.90 -1.47 -11.63
C GLY A 201 -10.20 -1.66 -10.28
N ILE A 202 -10.97 -1.91 -9.22
CA ILE A 202 -10.44 -2.10 -7.87
C ILE A 202 -9.88 -3.52 -7.73
N ILE A 203 -8.72 -3.65 -7.08
CA ILE A 203 -8.01 -4.90 -6.82
C ILE A 203 -7.51 -4.91 -5.38
N ASN A 204 -7.79 -5.97 -4.65
CA ASN A 204 -7.19 -6.23 -3.36
C ASN A 204 -5.80 -6.85 -3.53
N LEU A 205 -4.77 -6.17 -3.05
CA LEU A 205 -3.42 -6.72 -2.93
C LEU A 205 -3.22 -7.21 -1.50
N SER A 206 -3.50 -8.50 -1.30
CA SER A 206 -3.50 -9.22 -0.03
C SER A 206 -2.99 -10.64 -0.22
N THR A 207 -2.61 -11.31 0.87
CA THR A 207 -2.26 -12.73 0.85
C THR A 207 -3.48 -13.65 0.86
N GLY A 208 -4.61 -13.13 1.36
CA GLY A 208 -5.82 -13.91 1.67
C GLY A 208 -5.73 -14.64 3.02
N THR A 209 -4.71 -14.36 3.82
CA THR A 209 -4.46 -15.05 5.09
C THR A 209 -4.26 -14.04 6.22
N GLY A 210 -5.05 -14.18 7.27
CA GLY A 210 -4.94 -13.35 8.47
C GLY A 210 -3.94 -13.91 9.47
N LEU A 211 -3.23 -13.00 10.13
CA LEU A 211 -2.33 -13.29 11.25
C LEU A 211 -2.58 -12.28 12.35
N THR A 212 -2.55 -12.72 13.63
CA THR A 212 -2.69 -11.77 14.74
C THR A 212 -1.48 -10.83 14.81
N VAL A 213 -1.68 -9.60 15.26
CA VAL A 213 -0.58 -8.64 15.49
C VAL A 213 0.46 -9.25 16.43
N LYS A 214 0.02 -10.00 17.45
CA LYS A 214 0.87 -10.70 18.41
C LYS A 214 1.74 -11.78 17.74
N ASP A 215 1.15 -12.59 16.84
CA ASP A 215 1.89 -13.63 16.15
C ASP A 215 2.85 -13.05 15.12
N ALA A 216 2.45 -12.01 14.40
CA ALA A 216 3.31 -11.29 13.48
C ALA A 216 4.53 -10.69 14.21
N ALA A 217 4.31 -10.06 15.37
CA ALA A 217 5.38 -9.52 16.20
C ALA A 217 6.31 -10.62 16.72
N ARG A 218 5.75 -11.77 17.17
CA ARG A 218 6.53 -12.93 17.62
C ARG A 218 7.45 -13.44 16.51
N ILE A 219 6.91 -13.67 15.31
CA ILE A 219 7.67 -14.16 14.17
C ILE A 219 8.83 -13.21 13.82
N MET A 220 8.57 -11.90 13.80
CA MET A 220 9.63 -10.93 13.54
C MET A 220 10.74 -10.98 14.60
N LEU A 221 10.37 -11.05 15.88
CA LEU A 221 11.33 -11.03 16.99
C LEU A 221 12.14 -12.32 17.08
N GLU A 222 11.50 -13.48 16.94
CA GLU A 222 12.20 -14.77 16.92
C GLU A 222 13.26 -14.81 15.81
N GLY A 223 12.93 -14.25 14.64
CA GLY A 223 13.84 -14.18 13.53
C GLY A 223 15.03 -13.25 13.72
N SER A 224 14.91 -12.26 14.57
CA SER A 224 16.00 -11.33 14.89
C SER A 224 16.89 -11.79 16.05
N GLY A 225 16.58 -12.93 16.67
CA GLY A 225 17.25 -13.42 17.85
C GLY A 225 16.86 -12.71 19.16
N TYR A 226 15.87 -11.82 19.12
CA TYR A 226 15.34 -11.16 20.30
C TYR A 226 14.25 -12.00 20.96
N LYS A 227 14.33 -12.20 22.28
CA LYS A 227 13.23 -12.78 23.05
C LYS A 227 12.13 -11.73 23.22
N LEU A 228 10.92 -12.13 22.87
CA LEU A 228 9.73 -11.29 23.04
C LEU A 228 9.48 -11.04 24.54
N PRO A 229 9.42 -9.80 24.99
CA PRO A 229 8.78 -9.48 26.26
C PRO A 229 7.26 -9.64 26.06
N VAL A 230 6.75 -10.85 26.33
CA VAL A 230 5.36 -11.26 26.07
C VAL A 230 4.35 -10.36 26.79
N ASP A 231 4.72 -9.82 27.92
CA ASP A 231 3.99 -8.87 28.76
C ASP A 231 3.81 -7.49 28.12
N ARG A 232 4.58 -7.18 27.07
CA ARG A 232 4.50 -5.89 26.35
C ARG A 232 3.62 -5.91 25.10
N ILE A 233 3.02 -7.05 24.77
CA ILE A 233 1.98 -7.14 23.76
C ILE A 233 0.66 -7.33 24.46
N VAL A 234 -0.11 -6.24 24.50
CA VAL A 234 -1.38 -6.19 25.19
C VAL A 234 -2.44 -6.86 24.33
N SER A 235 -3.09 -7.89 24.88
CA SER A 235 -4.27 -8.51 24.28
C SER A 235 -5.41 -7.51 24.15
N GLY A 236 -6.32 -7.76 23.23
CA GLY A 236 -7.48 -6.93 22.94
C GLY A 236 -7.56 -6.53 21.48
N ASN A 237 -8.70 -5.98 21.13
CA ASN A 237 -8.99 -5.57 19.76
C ASN A 237 -9.18 -4.06 19.66
N SER A 238 -8.78 -3.51 18.51
CA SER A 238 -9.14 -2.16 18.09
C SER A 238 -10.58 -2.11 17.56
N ASP A 239 -11.02 -0.93 17.16
CA ASP A 239 -12.32 -0.77 16.47
C ASP A 239 -12.38 -1.52 15.13
N TYR A 240 -11.23 -1.90 14.56
CA TYR A 240 -11.10 -2.65 13.31
C TYR A 240 -10.34 -3.96 13.56
N PRO A 241 -10.94 -4.96 14.24
CA PRO A 241 -10.23 -6.14 14.73
C PRO A 241 -9.82 -7.09 13.60
N TYR A 242 -10.46 -7.02 12.44
CA TYR A 242 -10.24 -7.95 11.33
C TYR A 242 -10.08 -7.20 10.01
N VAL A 243 -8.90 -7.29 9.39
CA VAL A 243 -8.60 -6.69 8.08
C VAL A 243 -7.81 -7.70 7.25
N VAL A 244 -8.55 -8.58 6.57
CA VAL A 244 -8.01 -9.62 5.68
C VAL A 244 -8.70 -9.51 4.33
N GLY A 245 -7.95 -9.53 3.23
CA GLY A 245 -8.46 -9.35 1.89
C GLY A 245 -8.77 -10.65 1.17
N ASP A 246 -9.86 -10.68 0.40
CA ASP A 246 -10.04 -11.64 -0.67
C ASP A 246 -9.16 -11.23 -1.86
N ASN A 247 -8.28 -12.12 -2.31
CA ASN A 247 -7.37 -11.88 -3.43
C ASN A 247 -7.70 -12.74 -4.66
N SER A 248 -8.91 -13.28 -4.72
CA SER A 248 -9.34 -14.20 -5.78
C SER A 248 -9.24 -13.55 -7.16
N LYS A 249 -9.63 -12.27 -7.27
CA LYS A 249 -9.54 -11.51 -8.52
C LYS A 249 -8.09 -11.35 -8.99
N LEU A 250 -7.17 -11.03 -8.07
CA LEU A 250 -5.75 -10.91 -8.37
C LEU A 250 -5.14 -12.26 -8.77
N LYS A 251 -5.45 -13.34 -8.03
CA LYS A 251 -4.96 -14.68 -8.33
C LYS A 251 -5.47 -15.23 -9.66
N ALA A 252 -6.71 -14.94 -10.02
CA ALA A 252 -7.27 -15.36 -11.30
C ALA A 252 -6.53 -14.73 -12.49
N ALA A 253 -6.13 -13.46 -12.38
CA ALA A 253 -5.41 -12.74 -13.43
C ALA A 253 -3.90 -13.04 -13.44
N LEU A 254 -3.31 -13.26 -12.27
CA LEU A 254 -1.86 -13.49 -12.08
C LEU A 254 -1.62 -14.76 -11.24
N PRO A 255 -1.92 -15.95 -11.78
CA PRO A 255 -1.86 -17.21 -11.02
C PRO A 255 -0.45 -17.55 -10.51
N ASP A 256 0.59 -17.14 -11.22
CA ASP A 256 1.98 -17.37 -10.86
C ASP A 256 2.53 -16.37 -9.83
N LEU A 257 1.74 -15.33 -9.50
CA LEU A 257 2.15 -14.33 -8.53
C LEU A 257 2.18 -14.94 -7.11
N ASN A 258 3.37 -15.14 -6.59
CA ASN A 258 3.55 -15.67 -5.25
C ASN A 258 3.40 -14.55 -4.21
N LEU A 259 2.23 -14.52 -3.56
CA LEU A 259 1.92 -13.58 -2.47
C LEU A 259 2.12 -14.21 -1.07
N LYS A 260 2.69 -15.40 -0.98
CA LYS A 260 2.91 -16.04 0.32
C LYS A 260 3.90 -15.20 1.14
N TRP A 261 3.42 -14.73 2.28
CA TRP A 261 4.28 -14.17 3.29
C TRP A 261 5.19 -15.28 3.81
N ILE A 262 6.51 -15.11 3.59
CA ILE A 262 7.49 -16.11 4.02
C ILE A 262 8.17 -15.56 5.27
N PRO A 263 7.86 -16.08 6.47
CA PRO A 263 8.49 -15.66 7.71
C PRO A 263 10.02 -15.68 7.66
N SER A 264 10.61 -16.64 6.96
CA SER A 264 12.07 -16.81 6.84
C SER A 264 12.81 -15.60 6.23
N ARG A 265 12.16 -14.74 5.45
CA ARG A 265 12.78 -13.50 4.93
C ARG A 265 12.70 -12.32 5.90
N LEU A 266 11.79 -12.39 6.88
CA LEU A 266 11.76 -11.46 8.00
C LEU A 266 12.78 -11.85 9.07
N LEU A 267 13.31 -13.07 9.00
CA LEU A 267 14.23 -13.65 9.95
C LEU A 267 15.68 -13.19 9.78
N ASN A 268 16.02 -12.53 8.68
CA ASN A 268 17.40 -12.10 8.47
C ASN A 268 17.45 -10.66 7.92
N PRO A 269 17.73 -9.64 8.77
CA PRO A 269 17.83 -8.24 8.33
C PRO A 269 19.01 -7.97 7.37
N SER A 270 19.88 -8.97 7.14
CA SER A 270 21.09 -8.83 6.32
C SER A 270 20.95 -9.38 4.88
N THR A 271 19.80 -9.91 4.50
CA THR A 271 19.50 -10.39 3.13
C THR A 271 18.32 -9.63 2.51
#